data_0f3d7747cb88bef83a18d408922b0433
#
_entry.id   0f3d7747cb88bef83a18d408922b0433
#
_cell.length_a   1.000
_cell.length_b   1.000
_cell.length_c   1.000
_cell.angle_alpha   90.00
_cell.angle_beta   90.00
_cell.angle_gamma   90.00
#
_symmetry.space_group_name_H-M   'P 1'
#
loop_
_entity.id
_entity.type
_entity.pdbx_description
1 polymer ?
#
loop_
_entity_poly.entity_id
_entity_poly.type
_entity_poly.pdbx_seq_one_letter_code
_entity_poly.pdbx_strand_id
1 'polypeptide(L)'
;MSPIVFLHIPKTAGQGIHAALETLVGDPGRVSPVRVHTQCRAGSQMPPGYDLYSGHIDWTELDTLPPDRFAFTVLRDPRERIASFYFFLLKESRALSPEALARPENTGKRAVLELSADDYFFAGTPGWQTFVRDHYDNFYTAYLATRRMRGRQRLGGLSEAERLDRARQGAAALQGIYEVDRLQRLEQDLSARFGRPVTLAGRVVNAGEHVRGERRWPKLLARFESDASAARLAEFTSLDDVLMADLLSSDGS
;
A
#
# COMPACT_ATOMS: atom_id res chain seq x y z
N MET A 1 22.91 6.67 -12.08
CA MET A 1 21.82 7.47 -11.44
C MET A 1 21.64 6.92 -10.05
N SER A 2 21.44 7.78 -9.04
CA SER A 2 21.11 7.31 -7.68
C SER A 2 19.76 6.60 -7.69
N PRO A 3 19.62 5.43 -7.02
CA PRO A 3 18.42 4.62 -7.13
C PRO A 3 17.17 5.32 -6.63
N ILE A 4 16.05 5.06 -7.29
CA ILE A 4 14.71 5.42 -6.84
C ILE A 4 14.05 4.18 -6.23
N VAL A 5 13.49 4.32 -5.04
CA VAL A 5 12.77 3.27 -4.34
C VAL A 5 11.34 3.74 -4.08
N PHE A 6 10.40 3.26 -4.87
CA PHE A 6 8.99 3.50 -4.65
C PHE A 6 8.36 2.33 -3.88
N LEU A 7 8.18 2.52 -2.59
CA LEU A 7 7.49 1.58 -1.72
C LEU A 7 5.99 1.65 -2.01
N HIS A 8 5.55 0.89 -3.01
CA HIS A 8 4.19 0.92 -3.50
C HIS A 8 3.25 0.18 -2.55
N ILE A 9 2.52 0.91 -1.73
CA ILE A 9 1.44 0.36 -0.90
C ILE A 9 0.24 0.01 -1.78
N PRO A 10 -0.41 -1.16 -1.58
CA PRO A 10 -1.60 -1.52 -2.34
C PRO A 10 -2.72 -0.48 -2.22
N LYS A 11 -3.30 -0.07 -3.36
CA LYS A 11 -4.47 0.82 -3.46
C LYS A 11 -4.20 2.30 -3.16
N THR A 12 -2.93 2.74 -3.32
CA THR A 12 -2.51 4.14 -3.26
C THR A 12 -2.07 4.69 -4.62
N ALA A 13 -2.76 4.30 -5.70
CA ALA A 13 -2.52 4.77 -7.08
C ALA A 13 -1.16 4.40 -7.71
N GLY A 14 -0.44 3.44 -7.15
CA GLY A 14 0.93 3.16 -7.50
C GLY A 14 1.21 2.64 -8.91
N GLN A 15 0.22 2.08 -9.63
CA GLN A 15 0.43 1.61 -11.01
C GLN A 15 0.77 2.76 -11.96
N GLY A 16 0.06 3.88 -11.86
CA GLY A 16 0.33 5.06 -12.66
C GLY A 16 1.67 5.71 -12.32
N ILE A 17 2.02 5.77 -11.03
CA ILE A 17 3.31 6.28 -10.57
C ILE A 17 4.44 5.38 -11.06
N HIS A 18 4.30 4.06 -10.95
CA HIS A 18 5.30 3.11 -11.44
C HIS A 18 5.56 3.29 -12.95
N ALA A 19 4.51 3.32 -13.77
CA ALA A 19 4.64 3.50 -15.21
C ALA A 19 5.33 4.84 -15.57
N ALA A 20 5.07 5.89 -14.77
CA ALA A 20 5.78 7.16 -14.94
C ALA A 20 7.27 7.03 -14.61
N LEU A 21 7.61 6.36 -13.51
CA LEU A 21 9.00 6.12 -13.10
C LEU A 21 9.76 5.25 -14.10
N GLU A 22 9.14 4.20 -14.64
CA GLU A 22 9.75 3.41 -15.74
C GLU A 22 10.07 4.29 -16.96
N THR A 23 9.12 5.16 -17.34
CA THR A 23 9.34 6.12 -18.44
C THR A 23 10.48 7.10 -18.13
N LEU A 24 10.64 7.51 -16.86
CA LEU A 24 11.69 8.44 -16.44
C LEU A 24 13.07 7.78 -16.43
N VAL A 25 13.17 6.54 -15.99
CA VAL A 25 14.43 5.75 -16.04
C VAL A 25 14.80 5.42 -17.49
N GLY A 26 13.82 5.10 -18.32
CA GLY A 26 13.98 4.94 -19.77
C GLY A 26 14.60 3.62 -20.24
N ASP A 27 15.30 2.89 -19.36
CA ASP A 27 15.91 1.58 -19.64
C ASP A 27 15.22 0.50 -18.78
N PRO A 28 14.43 -0.40 -19.40
CA PRO A 28 13.79 -1.51 -18.67
C PRO A 28 14.79 -2.43 -17.95
N GLY A 29 16.01 -2.58 -18.45
CA GLY A 29 17.08 -3.35 -17.82
C GLY A 29 17.57 -2.74 -16.51
N ARG A 30 17.24 -1.49 -16.24
CA ARG A 30 17.56 -0.77 -14.99
C ARG A 30 16.40 -0.75 -13.99
N VAL A 31 15.29 -1.42 -14.30
CA VAL A 31 14.14 -1.57 -13.41
C VAL A 31 14.20 -2.92 -12.73
N SER A 32 14.14 -2.95 -11.40
CA SER A 32 14.15 -4.19 -10.63
C SER A 32 12.97 -5.09 -11.03
N PRO A 33 13.19 -6.39 -11.30
CA PRO A 33 12.13 -7.35 -11.62
C PRO A 33 11.29 -7.72 -10.39
N VAL A 34 11.73 -7.38 -9.17
CA VAL A 34 11.02 -7.69 -7.92
C VAL A 34 9.88 -6.70 -7.73
N ARG A 35 8.66 -7.18 -7.96
CA ARG A 35 7.42 -6.36 -7.90
C ARG A 35 6.56 -6.66 -6.69
N VAL A 36 6.67 -7.84 -6.14
CA VAL A 36 5.90 -8.27 -4.97
C VAL A 36 6.78 -9.07 -4.02
N HIS A 37 6.59 -8.87 -2.73
CA HIS A 37 7.40 -9.50 -1.67
C HIS A 37 7.43 -11.04 -1.73
N THR A 38 6.43 -11.66 -2.36
CA THR A 38 6.36 -13.13 -2.51
C THR A 38 7.26 -13.68 -3.61
N GLN A 39 7.78 -12.85 -4.51
CA GLN A 39 8.70 -13.28 -5.58
C GLN A 39 10.09 -13.66 -5.03
N CYS A 40 10.51 -13.05 -3.92
CA CYS A 40 11.83 -13.23 -3.33
C CYS A 40 11.75 -13.63 -1.86
N ARG A 41 11.09 -14.75 -1.55
CA ARG A 41 10.93 -15.21 -0.15
C ARG A 41 12.27 -15.57 0.51
N ALA A 42 13.23 -16.06 -0.26
CA ALA A 42 14.57 -16.46 0.20
C ALA A 42 15.70 -15.62 -0.40
N GLY A 43 15.39 -14.62 -1.20
CA GLY A 43 16.35 -13.75 -1.87
C GLY A 43 16.17 -12.28 -1.51
N SER A 44 17.03 -11.44 -2.08
CA SER A 44 16.97 -9.99 -1.88
C SER A 44 15.72 -9.39 -2.50
N GLN A 45 15.02 -8.55 -1.73
CA GLN A 45 13.91 -7.72 -2.23
C GLN A 45 14.43 -6.53 -3.05
N MET A 46 15.68 -6.15 -2.81
CA MET A 46 16.35 -5.02 -3.44
C MET A 46 17.72 -5.46 -4.02
N PRO A 47 17.73 -6.38 -5.02
CA PRO A 47 18.98 -6.84 -5.61
C PRO A 47 19.76 -5.64 -6.19
N PRO A 48 21.13 -5.64 -6.13
CA PRO A 48 21.93 -4.54 -6.59
C PRO A 48 21.86 -4.36 -8.12
N GLY A 49 22.20 -3.16 -8.60
CA GLY A 49 22.38 -2.90 -10.03
C GLY A 49 21.20 -2.26 -10.75
N TYR A 50 20.13 -1.92 -10.04
CA TYR A 50 18.96 -1.25 -10.63
C TYR A 50 18.87 0.21 -10.21
N ASP A 51 18.26 1.02 -11.09
CA ASP A 51 17.97 2.44 -10.84
C ASP A 51 16.55 2.65 -10.31
N LEU A 52 15.66 1.67 -10.49
CA LEU A 52 14.29 1.72 -9.98
C LEU A 52 13.91 0.43 -9.26
N TYR A 53 13.53 0.58 -8.01
CA TYR A 53 12.83 -0.43 -7.20
C TYR A 53 11.42 0.06 -6.96
N SER A 54 10.43 -0.67 -7.44
CA SER A 54 9.04 -0.22 -7.33
C SER A 54 8.09 -1.41 -7.26
N GLY A 55 7.41 -1.59 -6.14
CA GLY A 55 6.49 -2.71 -5.96
C GLY A 55 5.94 -2.85 -4.56
N HIS A 56 5.12 -3.88 -4.36
CA HIS A 56 4.65 -4.34 -3.05
C HIS A 56 5.73 -5.19 -2.37
N ILE A 57 6.85 -4.57 -2.03
CA ILE A 57 8.08 -5.24 -1.56
C ILE A 57 8.31 -5.01 -0.07
N ASP A 58 9.00 -5.93 0.58
CA ASP A 58 9.62 -5.69 1.86
C ASP A 58 10.84 -4.78 1.65
N TRP A 59 11.11 -3.88 2.58
CA TRP A 59 12.19 -2.90 2.43
C TRP A 59 13.17 -2.91 3.60
N THR A 60 13.31 -4.08 4.22
CA THR A 60 14.29 -4.30 5.30
C THR A 60 15.74 -4.11 4.84
N GLU A 61 15.98 -4.19 3.54
CA GLU A 61 17.30 -4.04 2.90
C GLU A 61 17.55 -2.61 2.36
N LEU A 62 16.65 -1.66 2.64
CA LEU A 62 16.78 -0.28 2.11
C LEU A 62 18.17 0.31 2.40
N ASP A 63 18.72 0.03 3.56
CA ASP A 63 20.00 0.60 4.00
C ASP A 63 21.22 -0.02 3.30
N THR A 64 21.03 -1.08 2.49
CA THR A 64 22.08 -1.65 1.62
C THR A 64 22.23 -0.90 0.30
N LEU A 65 21.24 -0.10 -0.09
CA LEU A 65 21.31 0.75 -1.27
C LEU A 65 22.14 2.02 -0.99
N PRO A 66 22.70 2.67 -2.03
CA PRO A 66 23.46 3.90 -1.89
C PRO A 66 22.74 4.96 -1.03
N PRO A 67 23.46 5.76 -0.23
CA PRO A 67 22.84 6.71 0.71
C PRO A 67 22.11 7.87 0.02
N ASP A 68 22.46 8.17 -1.23
CA ASP A 68 21.84 9.20 -2.06
C ASP A 68 20.58 8.72 -2.81
N ARG A 69 20.11 7.48 -2.50
CA ARG A 69 18.82 6.96 -3.00
C ARG A 69 17.67 7.90 -2.70
N PHE A 70 16.65 7.85 -3.52
CA PHE A 70 15.38 8.53 -3.26
C PHE A 70 14.30 7.48 -2.95
N ALA A 71 14.12 7.20 -1.67
CA ALA A 71 13.09 6.27 -1.21
C ALA A 71 11.86 7.03 -0.76
N PHE A 72 10.70 6.64 -1.28
CA PHE A 72 9.44 7.28 -0.96
C PHE A 72 8.26 6.33 -0.99
N THR A 73 7.16 6.77 -0.39
CA THR A 73 5.86 6.11 -0.48
C THR A 73 4.74 7.12 -0.69
N VAL A 74 3.58 6.62 -1.14
CA VAL A 74 2.37 7.42 -1.30
C VAL A 74 1.28 6.80 -0.44
N LEU A 75 0.66 7.62 0.39
CA LEU A 75 -0.43 7.26 1.30
C LEU A 75 -1.77 7.74 0.71
N ARG A 76 -2.82 7.15 1.18
CA ARG A 76 -4.20 7.49 0.90
C ARG A 76 -4.97 7.49 2.22
N ASP A 77 -6.10 8.20 2.31
CA ASP A 77 -7.03 8.02 3.42
C ASP A 77 -7.17 6.52 3.76
N PRO A 78 -6.87 6.07 5.01
CA PRO A 78 -6.80 4.66 5.35
C PRO A 78 -8.14 3.93 5.14
N ARG A 79 -9.26 4.60 5.39
CA ARG A 79 -10.62 4.06 5.18
C ARG A 79 -10.88 3.84 3.70
N GLU A 80 -10.52 4.82 2.87
CA GLU A 80 -10.63 4.72 1.41
C GLU A 80 -9.69 3.64 0.85
N ARG A 81 -8.51 3.42 1.45
CA ARG A 81 -7.63 2.31 1.07
C ARG A 81 -8.28 0.96 1.35
N ILE A 82 -8.85 0.78 2.55
CA ILE A 82 -9.58 -0.45 2.94
C ILE A 82 -10.69 -0.72 1.93
N ALA A 83 -11.57 0.24 1.71
CA ALA A 83 -12.69 0.11 0.79
C ALA A 83 -12.22 -0.16 -0.65
N SER A 84 -11.17 0.55 -1.09
CA SER A 84 -10.57 0.35 -2.42
C SER A 84 -10.02 -1.07 -2.60
N PHE A 85 -9.44 -1.67 -1.56
CA PHE A 85 -8.91 -3.02 -1.65
C PHE A 85 -10.02 -4.07 -1.69
N TYR A 86 -11.04 -3.92 -0.84
CA TYR A 86 -12.23 -4.78 -0.85
C TYR A 86 -12.92 -4.79 -2.22
N PHE A 87 -13.26 -3.62 -2.76
CA PHE A 87 -13.92 -3.52 -4.07
C PHE A 87 -13.03 -3.94 -5.24
N PHE A 88 -11.72 -3.77 -5.12
CA PHE A 88 -10.79 -4.32 -6.10
C PHE A 88 -10.85 -5.85 -6.12
N LEU A 89 -10.79 -6.51 -4.97
CA LEU A 89 -10.91 -7.96 -4.90
C LEU A 89 -12.26 -8.44 -5.44
N LEU A 90 -13.34 -7.74 -5.11
CA LEU A 90 -14.69 -8.06 -5.60
C LEU A 90 -14.78 -7.94 -7.14
N LYS A 91 -14.18 -6.91 -7.73
CA LYS A 91 -14.11 -6.75 -9.19
C LYS A 91 -13.30 -7.88 -9.83
N GLU A 92 -12.11 -8.15 -9.30
CA GLU A 92 -11.23 -9.21 -9.80
C GLU A 92 -11.89 -10.59 -9.70
N SER A 93 -12.65 -10.85 -8.63
CA SER A 93 -13.38 -12.09 -8.41
C SER A 93 -14.42 -12.35 -9.49
N ARG A 94 -15.17 -11.32 -9.84
CA ARG A 94 -16.24 -11.39 -10.86
C ARG A 94 -15.71 -11.67 -12.28
N ALA A 95 -14.43 -11.39 -12.51
CA ALA A 95 -13.78 -11.64 -13.80
C ALA A 95 -13.18 -13.05 -13.92
N LEU A 96 -13.18 -13.85 -12.84
CA LEU A 96 -12.61 -15.19 -12.81
C LEU A 96 -13.68 -16.26 -13.07
N SER A 97 -13.26 -17.36 -13.72
CA SER A 97 -14.09 -18.55 -13.81
C SER A 97 -14.22 -19.27 -12.45
N PRO A 98 -15.25 -20.10 -12.23
CA PRO A 98 -15.39 -20.89 -11.00
C PRO A 98 -14.15 -21.74 -10.69
N GLU A 99 -13.53 -22.35 -11.70
CA GLU A 99 -12.33 -23.18 -11.58
C GLU A 99 -11.12 -22.34 -11.13
N ALA A 100 -10.99 -21.11 -11.65
CA ALA A 100 -9.94 -20.19 -11.23
C ALA A 100 -10.17 -19.71 -9.79
N LEU A 101 -11.41 -19.41 -9.41
CA LEU A 101 -11.75 -19.02 -8.04
C LEU A 101 -11.48 -20.13 -7.00
N ALA A 102 -11.60 -21.40 -7.39
CA ALA A 102 -11.35 -22.54 -6.52
C ALA A 102 -9.86 -22.71 -6.16
N ARG A 103 -8.94 -22.08 -6.89
CA ARG A 103 -7.49 -22.21 -6.65
C ARG A 103 -7.07 -21.53 -5.34
N PRO A 104 -6.10 -22.09 -4.58
CA PRO A 104 -5.65 -21.57 -3.29
C PRO A 104 -5.20 -20.10 -3.33
N GLU A 105 -4.52 -19.68 -4.40
CA GLU A 105 -4.05 -18.30 -4.57
C GLU A 105 -5.18 -17.28 -4.70
N ASN A 106 -6.39 -17.71 -5.02
CA ASN A 106 -7.58 -16.87 -5.17
C ASN A 106 -8.51 -16.92 -3.93
N THR A 107 -8.08 -17.49 -2.82
CA THR A 107 -8.91 -17.59 -1.59
C THR A 107 -9.49 -16.24 -1.16
N GLY A 108 -8.72 -15.17 -1.20
CA GLY A 108 -9.20 -13.81 -0.88
C GLY A 108 -10.26 -13.30 -1.84
N LYS A 109 -10.12 -13.61 -3.14
CA LYS A 109 -11.07 -13.24 -4.17
C LYS A 109 -12.36 -14.04 -4.06
N ARG A 110 -12.27 -15.31 -3.71
CA ARG A 110 -13.44 -16.16 -3.46
C ARG A 110 -14.19 -15.68 -2.23
N ALA A 111 -13.50 -15.45 -1.12
CA ALA A 111 -14.10 -15.01 0.13
C ALA A 111 -14.87 -13.69 -0.02
N VAL A 112 -14.35 -12.70 -0.73
CA VAL A 112 -15.04 -11.41 -0.94
C VAL A 112 -16.30 -11.53 -1.79
N LEU A 113 -16.41 -12.59 -2.61
CA LEU A 113 -17.57 -12.86 -3.46
C LEU A 113 -18.66 -13.65 -2.71
N GLU A 114 -18.25 -14.59 -1.85
CA GLU A 114 -19.14 -15.59 -1.23
C GLU A 114 -19.61 -15.18 0.17
N LEU A 115 -18.85 -14.37 0.89
CA LEU A 115 -19.15 -14.00 2.27
C LEU A 115 -19.85 -12.63 2.34
N SER A 116 -20.66 -12.45 3.39
CA SER A 116 -21.13 -11.12 3.82
C SER A 116 -19.91 -10.26 4.20
N ALA A 117 -20.08 -8.93 4.29
CA ALA A 117 -18.99 -8.06 4.75
C ALA A 117 -18.60 -8.39 6.20
N ASP A 118 -19.57 -8.69 7.05
CA ASP A 118 -19.35 -9.10 8.44
C ASP A 118 -18.48 -10.36 8.52
N ASP A 119 -18.85 -11.40 7.78
CA ASP A 119 -18.10 -12.65 7.77
C ASP A 119 -16.72 -12.50 7.13
N TYR A 120 -16.62 -11.72 6.04
CA TYR A 120 -15.35 -11.44 5.39
C TYR A 120 -14.33 -10.81 6.34
N PHE A 121 -14.74 -9.80 7.09
CA PHE A 121 -13.82 -9.08 7.98
C PHE A 121 -13.64 -9.74 9.35
N PHE A 122 -14.65 -10.43 9.89
CA PHE A 122 -14.66 -10.81 11.29
C PHE A 122 -14.87 -12.28 11.59
N ALA A 123 -15.20 -13.12 10.60
CA ALA A 123 -15.37 -14.55 10.76
C ALA A 123 -14.24 -15.36 10.11
N GLY A 124 -14.40 -16.67 10.09
CA GLY A 124 -13.50 -17.61 9.41
C GLY A 124 -12.37 -18.15 10.28
N THR A 125 -11.42 -18.81 9.62
CA THR A 125 -10.29 -19.47 10.31
C THR A 125 -9.25 -18.47 10.81
N PRO A 126 -8.38 -18.86 11.79
CA PRO A 126 -7.27 -18.02 12.23
C PRO A 126 -6.36 -17.55 11.07
N GLY A 127 -6.12 -18.41 10.07
CA GLY A 127 -5.34 -18.05 8.88
C GLY A 127 -6.02 -16.97 8.04
N TRP A 128 -7.34 -17.04 7.90
CA TRP A 128 -8.12 -16.01 7.22
C TRP A 128 -8.08 -14.69 8.00
N GLN A 129 -8.27 -14.72 9.31
CA GLN A 129 -8.17 -13.51 10.14
C GLN A 129 -6.77 -12.89 10.10
N THR A 130 -5.71 -13.71 10.03
CA THR A 130 -4.35 -13.20 9.80
C THR A 130 -4.25 -12.47 8.45
N PHE A 131 -4.81 -13.04 7.38
CA PHE A 131 -4.86 -12.38 6.09
C PHE A 131 -5.58 -11.03 6.15
N VAL A 132 -6.78 -10.99 6.76
CA VAL A 132 -7.56 -9.76 6.91
C VAL A 132 -6.76 -8.71 7.69
N ARG A 133 -6.19 -9.10 8.83
CA ARG A 133 -5.39 -8.19 9.66
C ARG A 133 -4.16 -7.66 8.95
N ASP A 134 -3.44 -8.49 8.23
CA ASP A 134 -2.23 -8.08 7.50
C ASP A 134 -2.53 -7.11 6.34
N HIS A 135 -3.74 -7.15 5.78
CA HIS A 135 -4.07 -6.32 4.61
C HIS A 135 -4.88 -5.06 4.93
N TYR A 136 -5.58 -5.05 6.08
CA TYR A 136 -6.54 -4.00 6.40
C TYR A 136 -6.23 -3.25 7.69
N ASP A 137 -5.80 -3.95 8.76
CA ASP A 137 -5.70 -3.42 10.11
C ASP A 137 -4.40 -2.62 10.30
N ASN A 138 -4.53 -1.29 10.38
CA ASN A 138 -3.45 -0.34 10.63
C ASN A 138 -2.22 -0.65 9.74
N PHE A 139 -2.49 -0.79 8.45
CA PHE A 139 -1.52 -1.28 7.47
C PHE A 139 -0.29 -0.38 7.35
N TYR A 140 -0.46 0.93 7.32
CA TYR A 140 0.67 1.87 7.20
C TYR A 140 1.57 1.78 8.42
N THR A 141 0.97 1.77 9.60
CA THR A 141 1.68 1.61 10.87
C THR A 141 2.48 0.30 10.87
N ALA A 142 1.86 -0.81 10.50
CA ALA A 142 2.53 -2.10 10.44
C ALA A 142 3.65 -2.13 9.39
N TYR A 143 3.41 -1.60 8.19
CA TYR A 143 4.37 -1.60 7.09
C TYR A 143 5.59 -0.72 7.38
N LEU A 144 5.38 0.48 7.90
CA LEU A 144 6.47 1.38 8.24
C LEU A 144 7.25 0.89 9.46
N ALA A 145 6.57 0.40 10.50
CA ALA A 145 7.22 -0.11 11.72
C ALA A 145 8.07 -1.37 11.48
N THR A 146 7.66 -2.23 10.55
CA THR A 146 8.31 -3.54 10.35
C THR A 146 9.11 -3.64 9.06
N ARG A 147 8.96 -2.67 8.17
CA ARG A 147 9.50 -2.67 6.81
C ARG A 147 9.04 -3.88 5.97
N ARG A 148 7.86 -4.45 6.30
CA ARG A 148 7.34 -5.68 5.66
C ARG A 148 5.87 -5.55 5.29
N MET A 149 5.52 -6.06 4.11
CA MET A 149 4.14 -6.10 3.60
C MET A 149 3.19 -6.91 4.49
N ARG A 150 3.69 -7.93 5.18
CA ARG A 150 2.96 -8.77 6.14
C ARG A 150 3.68 -8.76 7.48
N GLY A 151 3.79 -7.57 8.06
CA GLY A 151 4.59 -7.35 9.25
C GLY A 151 3.82 -7.32 10.56
N ARG A 152 2.48 -7.28 10.52
CA ARG A 152 1.64 -7.00 11.69
C ARG A 152 1.90 -7.93 12.88
N GLN A 153 2.09 -9.22 12.64
CA GLN A 153 2.37 -10.18 13.71
C GLN A 153 3.65 -9.87 14.50
N ARG A 154 4.63 -9.17 13.87
CA ARG A 154 5.88 -8.76 14.52
C ARG A 154 5.70 -7.62 15.53
N LEU A 155 4.53 -7.01 15.54
CA LEU A 155 4.13 -5.98 16.49
C LEU A 155 3.33 -6.54 17.69
N GLY A 156 3.20 -7.86 17.77
CA GLY A 156 2.57 -8.52 18.91
C GLY A 156 3.27 -8.18 20.22
N GLY A 157 2.50 -7.88 21.26
CA GLY A 157 3.02 -7.49 22.58
C GLY A 157 3.44 -6.03 22.71
N LEU A 158 3.50 -5.25 21.63
CA LEU A 158 3.77 -3.81 21.70
C LEU A 158 2.49 -3.03 21.96
N SER A 159 2.58 -2.00 22.79
CA SER A 159 1.56 -0.96 22.94
C SER A 159 1.34 -0.18 21.63
N GLU A 160 0.23 0.53 21.53
CA GLU A 160 -0.06 1.40 20.39
C GLU A 160 0.99 2.50 20.23
N ALA A 161 1.43 3.11 21.34
CA ALA A 161 2.48 4.12 21.35
C ALA A 161 3.80 3.56 20.77
N GLU A 162 4.23 2.38 21.21
CA GLU A 162 5.44 1.74 20.69
C GLU A 162 5.33 1.40 19.18
N ARG A 163 4.14 0.99 18.71
CA ARG A 163 3.90 0.73 17.29
C ARG A 163 4.00 2.02 16.47
N LEU A 164 3.40 3.11 16.95
CA LEU A 164 3.49 4.43 16.30
C LEU A 164 4.93 4.94 16.27
N ASP A 165 5.66 4.83 17.38
CA ASP A 165 7.06 5.28 17.45
C ASP A 165 7.95 4.50 16.46
N ARG A 166 7.80 3.18 16.37
CA ARG A 166 8.50 2.38 15.36
C ARG A 166 8.10 2.76 13.93
N ALA A 167 6.82 3.06 13.70
CA ALA A 167 6.36 3.50 12.39
C ALA A 167 6.95 4.87 11.99
N ARG A 168 7.03 5.82 12.93
CA ARG A 168 7.71 7.11 12.73
C ARG A 168 9.21 6.94 12.43
N GLN A 169 9.89 6.05 13.17
CA GLN A 169 11.29 5.71 12.91
C GLN A 169 11.49 5.09 11.51
N GLY A 170 10.58 4.19 11.09
CA GLY A 170 10.59 3.66 9.73
C GLY A 170 10.36 4.75 8.69
N ALA A 171 9.38 5.61 8.91
CA ALA A 171 9.06 6.73 8.04
C ALA A 171 10.24 7.69 7.85
N ALA A 172 11.00 7.96 8.91
CA ALA A 172 12.19 8.82 8.88
C ALA A 172 13.33 8.28 8.00
N ALA A 173 13.31 7.00 7.62
CA ALA A 173 14.27 6.44 6.67
C ALA A 173 13.92 6.75 5.19
N LEU A 174 12.76 7.34 4.93
CA LEU A 174 12.29 7.72 3.60
C LEU A 174 12.57 9.20 3.33
N GLN A 175 12.89 9.54 2.09
CA GLN A 175 13.11 10.91 1.64
C GLN A 175 11.81 11.63 1.30
N GLY A 176 10.71 10.88 1.11
CA GLY A 176 9.39 11.48 0.84
C GLY A 176 8.24 10.58 1.24
N ILE A 177 7.22 11.20 1.82
CA ILE A 177 5.92 10.58 2.06
C ILE A 177 4.87 11.52 1.48
N TYR A 178 4.09 11.04 0.54
CA TYR A 178 3.16 11.86 -0.23
C TYR A 178 1.73 11.34 -0.07
N GLU A 179 0.77 12.22 -0.37
CA GLU A 179 -0.65 11.87 -0.38
C GLU A 179 -1.15 11.71 -1.83
N VAL A 180 -1.96 10.68 -2.08
CA VAL A 180 -2.46 10.37 -3.44
C VAL A 180 -3.27 11.51 -4.06
N ASP A 181 -3.91 12.32 -3.23
CA ASP A 181 -4.73 13.45 -3.68
C ASP A 181 -3.91 14.74 -3.84
N ARG A 182 -2.61 14.74 -3.46
CA ARG A 182 -1.68 15.89 -3.49
C ARG A 182 -0.32 15.49 -4.04
N LEU A 183 -0.27 15.02 -5.29
CA LEU A 183 0.96 14.53 -5.91
C LEU A 183 1.88 15.64 -6.44
N GLN A 184 1.50 16.92 -6.38
CA GLN A 184 2.27 18.04 -6.92
C GLN A 184 3.66 18.12 -6.29
N ARG A 185 3.79 17.85 -4.99
CA ARG A 185 5.08 17.81 -4.31
C ARG A 185 5.96 16.67 -4.83
N LEU A 186 5.42 15.48 -5.02
CA LEU A 186 6.15 14.36 -5.64
C LEU A 186 6.59 14.72 -7.07
N GLU A 187 5.74 15.40 -7.85
CA GLU A 187 6.10 15.88 -9.20
C GLU A 187 7.26 16.86 -9.15
N GLN A 188 7.29 17.77 -8.17
CA GLN A 188 8.39 18.73 -7.98
C GLN A 188 9.69 18.03 -7.61
N ASP A 189 9.66 17.12 -6.63
CA ASP A 189 10.84 16.38 -6.18
C ASP A 189 11.43 15.50 -7.29
N LEU A 190 10.57 14.82 -8.05
CA LEU A 190 10.99 14.06 -9.23
C LEU A 190 11.54 14.99 -10.33
N SER A 191 10.89 16.12 -10.57
CA SER A 191 11.37 17.10 -11.57
C SER A 191 12.75 17.63 -11.25
N ALA A 192 12.99 17.99 -9.98
CA ALA A 192 14.31 18.42 -9.51
C ALA A 192 15.36 17.32 -9.70
N ARG A 193 15.01 16.08 -9.35
CA ARG A 193 15.93 14.93 -9.47
C ARG A 193 16.29 14.58 -10.91
N PHE A 194 15.34 14.66 -11.83
CA PHE A 194 15.56 14.34 -13.25
C PHE A 194 15.99 15.54 -14.11
N GLY A 195 16.02 16.75 -13.55
CA GLY A 195 16.34 17.98 -14.27
C GLY A 195 15.36 18.30 -15.41
N ARG A 196 14.14 17.77 -15.37
CA ARG A 196 13.08 17.97 -16.37
C ARG A 196 11.70 17.87 -15.72
N PRO A 197 10.69 18.56 -16.28
CA PRO A 197 9.33 18.49 -15.75
C PRO A 197 8.78 17.06 -15.71
N VAL A 198 8.20 16.67 -14.58
CA VAL A 198 7.52 15.39 -14.36
C VAL A 198 6.08 15.67 -14.02
N THR A 199 5.16 15.04 -14.73
CA THR A 199 3.72 15.13 -14.47
C THR A 199 3.13 13.74 -14.25
N LEU A 200 2.49 13.56 -13.10
CA LEU A 200 1.77 12.33 -12.71
C LEU A 200 0.25 12.50 -12.92
N ALA A 201 -0.21 13.74 -13.07
CA ALA A 201 -1.61 14.05 -13.35
C ALA A 201 -2.09 13.33 -14.63
N GLY A 202 -3.26 12.68 -14.56
CA GLY A 202 -3.80 11.87 -15.66
C GLY A 202 -3.25 10.44 -15.77
N ARG A 203 -2.09 10.14 -15.20
CA ARG A 203 -1.53 8.77 -15.15
C ARG A 203 -2.01 8.01 -13.91
N VAL A 204 -2.37 8.73 -12.85
CA VAL A 204 -3.00 8.19 -11.65
C VAL A 204 -4.49 7.99 -11.93
N VAL A 205 -4.79 6.99 -12.75
CA VAL A 205 -6.17 6.62 -13.05
C VAL A 205 -6.63 5.66 -11.95
N ASN A 206 -7.59 6.10 -11.15
CA ASN A 206 -8.42 5.21 -10.37
C ASN A 206 -9.34 4.44 -11.33
N ALA A 207 -8.76 3.53 -12.12
CA ALA A 207 -9.51 2.70 -13.06
C ALA A 207 -10.35 1.69 -12.28
N GLY A 208 -11.61 2.01 -12.07
CA GLY A 208 -12.63 1.16 -11.51
C GLY A 208 -13.99 1.68 -11.97
N GLU A 209 -15.04 0.93 -11.73
CA GLU A 209 -16.45 1.29 -12.01
C GLU A 209 -16.95 2.53 -11.21
N HIS A 210 -16.04 3.15 -10.46
CA HIS A 210 -16.33 4.29 -9.59
C HIS A 210 -16.03 5.61 -10.31
N VAL A 211 -16.95 6.55 -10.21
CA VAL A 211 -16.76 7.92 -10.68
C VAL A 211 -15.56 8.54 -9.96
N ARG A 212 -14.74 9.31 -10.70
CA ARG A 212 -13.60 10.03 -10.14
C ARG A 212 -14.06 10.94 -8.99
N GLY A 213 -13.45 10.77 -7.80
CA GLY A 213 -13.81 11.54 -6.61
C GLY A 213 -14.87 10.89 -5.72
N GLU A 214 -15.47 9.77 -6.14
CA GLU A 214 -16.46 9.08 -5.33
C GLU A 214 -15.78 8.35 -4.15
N ARG A 215 -16.28 8.59 -2.92
CA ARG A 215 -15.83 7.89 -1.71
C ARG A 215 -16.40 6.48 -1.68
N ARG A 216 -15.51 5.50 -1.45
CA ARG A 216 -15.86 4.07 -1.39
C ARG A 216 -16.18 3.60 0.02
N TRP A 217 -15.66 4.29 1.03
CA TRP A 217 -15.86 3.93 2.42
C TRP A 217 -17.34 3.84 2.80
N PRO A 218 -18.20 4.84 2.52
CA PRO A 218 -19.63 4.72 2.82
C PRO A 218 -20.31 3.54 2.12
N LYS A 219 -19.87 3.23 0.89
CA LYS A 219 -20.39 2.06 0.15
C LYS A 219 -19.98 0.74 0.77
N LEU A 220 -18.80 0.66 1.37
CA LEU A 220 -18.36 -0.51 2.10
C LEU A 220 -19.15 -0.64 3.39
N LEU A 221 -19.34 0.44 4.17
CA LEU A 221 -20.11 0.41 5.39
C LEU A 221 -21.56 -0.03 5.17
N ALA A 222 -22.17 0.39 4.08
CA ALA A 222 -23.53 -0.02 3.70
C ALA A 222 -23.67 -1.53 3.37
N ARG A 223 -22.58 -2.28 3.35
CA ARG A 223 -22.58 -3.75 3.17
C ARG A 223 -22.61 -4.52 4.48
N PHE A 224 -22.39 -3.86 5.59
CA PHE A 224 -22.48 -4.48 6.92
C PHE A 224 -23.93 -4.62 7.38
N GLU A 225 -24.21 -5.69 8.09
CA GLU A 225 -25.53 -5.97 8.64
C GLU A 225 -25.80 -5.19 9.93
N SER A 226 -24.72 -4.71 10.60
CA SER A 226 -24.84 -3.95 11.84
C SER A 226 -23.89 -2.75 11.89
N ASP A 227 -24.35 -1.69 12.56
CA ASP A 227 -23.51 -0.52 12.88
C ASP A 227 -22.31 -0.88 13.76
N ALA A 228 -22.45 -1.90 14.61
CA ALA A 228 -21.37 -2.38 15.47
C ALA A 228 -20.22 -2.97 14.66
N SER A 229 -20.53 -3.77 13.63
CA SER A 229 -19.50 -4.30 12.71
C SER A 229 -18.85 -3.18 11.89
N ALA A 230 -19.64 -2.22 11.43
CA ALA A 230 -19.11 -1.04 10.71
C ALA A 230 -18.16 -0.22 11.60
N ALA A 231 -18.54 0.02 12.87
CA ALA A 231 -17.69 0.71 13.85
C ALA A 231 -16.40 -0.08 14.13
N ARG A 232 -16.50 -1.40 14.28
CA ARG A 232 -15.34 -2.29 14.49
C ARG A 232 -14.36 -2.26 13.29
N LEU A 233 -14.86 -2.12 12.05
CA LEU A 233 -13.99 -1.95 10.90
C LEU A 233 -13.28 -0.59 10.93
N ALA A 234 -13.93 0.46 11.42
CA ALA A 234 -13.31 1.78 11.53
C ALA A 234 -12.10 1.79 12.47
N GLU A 235 -12.07 0.92 13.49
CA GLU A 235 -10.92 0.75 14.39
C GLU A 235 -9.66 0.26 13.65
N PHE A 236 -9.81 -0.37 12.48
CA PHE A 236 -8.67 -0.80 11.66
C PHE A 236 -7.84 0.35 11.08
N THR A 237 -8.28 1.58 11.27
CA THR A 237 -7.55 2.77 10.81
C THR A 237 -7.05 3.64 11.95
N SER A 238 -7.29 3.29 13.21
CA SER A 238 -7.04 4.15 14.38
C SER A 238 -5.59 4.64 14.46
N LEU A 239 -4.61 3.76 14.32
CA LEU A 239 -3.19 4.13 14.35
C LEU A 239 -2.74 4.75 13.02
N ASP A 240 -3.28 4.30 11.90
CA ASP A 240 -2.96 4.87 10.58
C ASP A 240 -3.44 6.33 10.47
N ASP A 241 -4.60 6.66 11.06
CA ASP A 241 -5.12 8.04 11.12
C ASP A 241 -4.17 8.95 11.91
N VAL A 242 -3.71 8.51 13.10
CA VAL A 242 -2.74 9.25 13.91
C VAL A 242 -1.42 9.41 13.16
N LEU A 243 -0.88 8.32 12.62
CA LEU A 243 0.38 8.31 11.89
C LEU A 243 0.35 9.24 10.67
N MET A 244 -0.72 9.21 9.88
CA MET A 244 -0.86 10.10 8.72
C MET A 244 -0.94 11.57 9.12
N ALA A 245 -1.67 11.88 10.19
CA ALA A 245 -1.72 13.24 10.71
C ALA A 245 -0.32 13.75 11.07
N ASP A 246 0.49 12.93 11.75
CA ASP A 246 1.86 13.28 12.13
C ASP A 246 2.77 13.47 10.92
N LEU A 247 2.73 12.54 9.96
CA LEU A 247 3.64 12.52 8.81
C LEU A 247 3.33 13.61 7.77
N LEU A 248 2.06 13.98 7.62
CA LEU A 248 1.62 14.95 6.60
C LEU A 248 1.51 16.38 7.16
N SER A 249 1.44 16.57 8.49
CA SER A 249 1.46 17.90 9.10
C SER A 249 2.86 18.51 9.15
N SER A 250 3.92 17.71 9.16
CA SER A 250 5.32 18.14 9.19
C SER A 250 5.79 18.83 7.89
N ASP A 251 4.98 18.82 6.86
CA ASP A 251 5.29 19.32 5.52
C ASP A 251 4.87 20.78 5.27
N GLY A 252 4.41 21.48 6.30
CA GLY A 252 3.90 22.87 6.21
C GLY A 252 4.83 23.93 6.84
N SER A 253 6.05 23.57 7.21
CA SER A 253 6.98 24.51 7.86
C SER A 253 8.20 24.79 7.00
#